data_156234bf9b48f5e5c0665a3fc05516b0
#
_entry.id   156234bf9b48f5e5c0665a3fc05516b0
#
_cell.length_a   1.000
_cell.length_b   1.000
_cell.length_c   1.000
_cell.angle_alpha   90.00
_cell.angle_beta   90.00
_cell.angle_gamma   90.00
#
_symmetry.space_group_name_H-M   'P 1'
#
loop_
_entity.id
_entity.type
_entity.pdbx_description
1 polymer ?
#
loop_
_entity_poly.entity_id
_entity_poly.type
_entity_poly.pdbx_seq_one_letter_code
_entity_poly.pdbx_strand_id
1 'polypeptide(L)'
;MGYFDKNIWDYVSYDAKDEFESISELPYMQKVSELTSKYAPNLGEETFYGLYDPIAELEKDVDVPDSLKVEHQLINKAMQTSGWQDLRDSVSGDPLASMMGLSTFCNEIIANLPEDVKDDLEKNQQAQQQQQQAQQKADQTNNDPNATPQQKAAAQQALQQAQQNAQQALQQAMQGLGKSQAQMEAAAYHAVEKANKDMKETSEQMQALGCGTGKKPMTKKDIETIEKMKEMFKKNRRLKHLVDLVGSMKRVVSNEKKQSPFGRENIVSYKRREIDLDTIVPTELLGLCSPKGSPMRKLFLMKAADNALMHYEYEGEAAAGKGPMILLKDTSGSMDGDRFELATALEIAIVQQMVKEHRRCITIPFSGRGDYELFEVKENPNFMDILDHASVNYGGGTEPYEPLEKAMEVILQNQDFKKAGILIITDGEFFEPPETFMEKLEKAKQNPGIYISGICLGTSDYYGRNGGYLRQFANTVVSVGDIYSSYENDEDIGKALKNLI
;
A
#
# COMPACT_ATOMS: atom_id res chain seq x y z
N MET A 1 9.76 -42.08 9.85
CA MET A 1 9.96 -41.82 8.41
C MET A 1 8.70 -41.11 7.98
N GLY A 2 8.75 -39.80 7.88
CA GLY A 2 7.60 -38.99 7.49
C GLY A 2 7.22 -39.27 6.04
N TYR A 3 5.95 -39.42 5.79
CA TYR A 3 5.41 -39.33 4.45
C TYR A 3 5.87 -37.98 3.89
N PHE A 4 6.67 -38.02 2.81
CA PHE A 4 6.87 -36.85 1.98
C PHE A 4 5.48 -36.55 1.38
N ASP A 5 4.85 -35.49 1.81
CA ASP A 5 3.62 -35.02 1.22
C ASP A 5 3.95 -34.72 -0.26
N LYS A 6 3.45 -35.59 -1.14
CA LYS A 6 3.61 -35.42 -2.58
C LYS A 6 2.78 -34.21 -2.99
N ASN A 7 3.39 -33.24 -3.58
CA ASN A 7 2.79 -32.04 -4.19
C ASN A 7 2.98 -32.12 -5.72
N ILE A 8 2.60 -31.07 -6.42
CA ILE A 8 2.74 -31.00 -7.88
C ILE A 8 4.08 -30.41 -8.32
N TRP A 9 4.94 -30.03 -7.37
CA TRP A 9 6.21 -29.35 -7.61
C TRP A 9 7.39 -30.30 -7.42
N ASP A 10 8.43 -30.14 -8.23
CA ASP A 10 9.68 -30.89 -8.10
C ASP A 10 10.40 -30.60 -6.79
N TYR A 11 10.23 -29.37 -6.29
CA TYR A 11 10.77 -28.89 -5.03
C TYR A 11 9.83 -27.88 -4.38
N VAL A 12 9.62 -28.02 -3.08
CA VAL A 12 8.99 -27.04 -2.21
C VAL A 12 9.88 -26.80 -1.00
N SER A 13 10.30 -25.57 -0.79
CA SER A 13 11.15 -25.23 0.35
C SER A 13 10.42 -25.44 1.70
N TYR A 14 11.17 -25.76 2.76
CA TYR A 14 10.60 -25.84 4.11
C TYR A 14 9.98 -24.51 4.53
N ASP A 15 10.61 -23.41 4.14
CA ASP A 15 10.13 -22.05 4.39
C ASP A 15 8.75 -21.82 3.75
N ALA A 16 8.52 -22.27 2.52
CA ALA A 16 7.22 -22.16 1.87
C ALA A 16 6.12 -22.94 2.61
N LYS A 17 6.43 -24.11 3.18
CA LYS A 17 5.47 -24.90 3.96
C LYS A 17 5.14 -24.23 5.28
N ASP A 18 6.14 -23.77 6.01
CA ASP A 18 5.96 -23.09 7.31
C ASP A 18 5.18 -21.78 7.11
N GLU A 19 5.46 -21.03 6.05
CA GLU A 19 4.75 -19.81 5.72
C GLU A 19 3.30 -20.09 5.28
N PHE A 20 3.06 -21.13 4.50
CA PHE A 20 1.69 -21.52 4.14
C PHE A 20 0.87 -21.91 5.38
N GLU A 21 1.42 -22.70 6.30
CA GLU A 21 0.76 -23.02 7.57
C GLU A 21 0.39 -21.74 8.34
N SER A 22 1.30 -20.76 8.37
CA SER A 22 1.10 -19.50 9.10
C SER A 22 -0.06 -18.63 8.55
N ILE A 23 -0.34 -18.72 7.26
CA ILE A 23 -1.39 -17.95 6.57
C ILE A 23 -2.68 -18.74 6.36
N SER A 24 -2.64 -20.07 6.44
CA SER A 24 -3.78 -20.97 6.16
C SER A 24 -5.01 -20.68 7.04
N GLU A 25 -4.80 -20.24 8.28
CA GLU A 25 -5.87 -19.89 9.23
C GLU A 25 -6.46 -18.49 8.99
N LEU A 26 -5.88 -17.68 8.09
CA LEU A 26 -6.39 -16.34 7.82
C LEU A 26 -7.75 -16.40 7.10
N PRO A 27 -8.68 -15.45 7.38
CA PRO A 27 -10.00 -15.41 6.76
C PRO A 27 -9.97 -15.43 5.22
N TYR A 28 -8.92 -14.89 4.64
CA TYR A 28 -8.69 -14.90 3.19
C TYR A 28 -8.51 -16.31 2.66
N MET A 29 -7.68 -17.11 3.31
CA MET A 29 -7.42 -18.51 2.92
C MET A 29 -8.62 -19.40 3.18
N GLN A 30 -9.38 -19.15 4.23
CA GLN A 30 -10.64 -19.86 4.49
C GLN A 30 -11.63 -19.68 3.34
N LYS A 31 -11.79 -18.44 2.84
CA LYS A 31 -12.64 -18.15 1.67
C LYS A 31 -12.15 -18.87 0.40
N VAL A 32 -10.84 -18.92 0.18
CA VAL A 32 -10.25 -19.67 -0.95
C VAL A 32 -10.53 -21.17 -0.79
N SER A 33 -10.30 -21.73 0.38
CA SER A 33 -10.55 -23.12 0.69
C SER A 33 -12.02 -23.50 0.51
N GLU A 34 -12.96 -22.67 0.96
CA GLU A 34 -14.40 -22.88 0.74
C GLU A 34 -14.75 -22.92 -0.75
N LEU A 35 -14.18 -21.98 -1.53
CA LEU A 35 -14.43 -21.89 -2.97
C LEU A 35 -13.85 -23.10 -3.73
N THR A 36 -12.61 -23.47 -3.44
CA THR A 36 -11.89 -24.53 -4.17
C THR A 36 -12.30 -25.92 -3.73
N SER A 37 -12.83 -26.08 -2.50
CA SER A 37 -13.17 -27.38 -1.88
C SER A 37 -14.03 -28.30 -2.72
N LYS A 38 -14.89 -27.72 -3.57
CA LYS A 38 -15.83 -28.49 -4.42
C LYS A 38 -15.18 -29.00 -5.71
N TYR A 39 -14.14 -28.35 -6.21
CA TYR A 39 -13.59 -28.57 -7.54
C TYR A 39 -12.13 -29.05 -7.52
N ALA A 40 -11.29 -28.37 -6.75
CA ALA A 40 -9.86 -28.61 -6.63
C ALA A 40 -9.38 -28.14 -5.23
N PRO A 41 -9.53 -28.95 -4.18
CA PRO A 41 -9.34 -28.53 -2.78
C PRO A 41 -7.94 -28.06 -2.44
N ASN A 42 -6.92 -28.59 -3.13
CA ASN A 42 -5.52 -28.22 -2.89
C ASN A 42 -5.04 -27.08 -3.81
N LEU A 43 -5.92 -26.52 -4.65
CA LEU A 43 -5.53 -25.47 -5.61
C LEU A 43 -4.92 -24.25 -4.92
N GLY A 44 -5.44 -23.85 -3.76
CA GLY A 44 -4.89 -22.73 -3.00
C GLY A 44 -3.48 -22.99 -2.51
N GLU A 45 -3.22 -24.15 -1.90
CA GLU A 45 -1.91 -24.56 -1.40
C GLU A 45 -0.89 -24.69 -2.52
N GLU A 46 -1.23 -25.41 -3.57
CA GLU A 46 -0.34 -25.64 -4.71
C GLU A 46 -0.03 -24.33 -5.47
N THR A 47 -1.03 -23.44 -5.59
CA THR A 47 -0.80 -22.11 -6.19
C THR A 47 0.11 -21.26 -5.30
N PHE A 48 -0.02 -21.36 -3.97
CA PHE A 48 0.86 -20.64 -3.05
C PHE A 48 2.32 -21.06 -3.27
N TYR A 49 2.62 -22.34 -3.29
CA TYR A 49 3.99 -22.82 -3.50
C TYR A 49 4.57 -22.32 -4.82
N GLY A 50 3.77 -22.36 -5.90
CA GLY A 50 4.20 -21.89 -7.21
C GLY A 50 4.42 -20.38 -7.31
N LEU A 51 3.77 -19.58 -6.50
CA LEU A 51 3.93 -18.13 -6.49
C LEU A 51 5.00 -17.67 -5.48
N TYR A 52 5.05 -18.31 -4.30
CA TYR A 52 5.97 -17.93 -3.23
C TYR A 52 7.41 -18.34 -3.54
N ASP A 53 7.62 -19.57 -4.04
CA ASP A 53 8.94 -20.09 -4.32
C ASP A 53 9.36 -19.77 -5.78
N PRO A 54 10.37 -18.90 -5.98
CA PRO A 54 10.75 -18.46 -7.32
C PRO A 54 11.37 -19.54 -8.19
N ILE A 55 11.81 -20.66 -7.61
CA ILE A 55 12.52 -21.74 -8.31
C ILE A 55 11.69 -23.00 -8.48
N ALA A 56 10.46 -23.05 -7.94
CA ALA A 56 9.60 -24.21 -8.07
C ALA A 56 9.25 -24.48 -9.54
N GLU A 57 9.48 -25.70 -10.02
CA GLU A 57 9.11 -26.18 -11.33
C GLU A 57 8.05 -27.29 -11.19
N LEU A 58 7.11 -27.36 -12.12
CA LEU A 58 6.09 -28.41 -12.10
C LEU A 58 6.69 -29.78 -12.35
N GLU A 59 6.27 -30.76 -11.53
CA GLU A 59 6.55 -32.17 -11.78
C GLU A 59 5.93 -32.65 -13.10
N LYS A 60 6.49 -33.71 -13.65
CA LYS A 60 5.93 -34.34 -14.84
C LYS A 60 4.60 -35.02 -14.49
N ASP A 61 3.64 -34.95 -15.39
CA ASP A 61 2.29 -35.54 -15.25
C ASP A 61 2.29 -36.99 -14.73
N VAL A 62 3.31 -37.77 -15.04
CA VAL A 62 3.45 -39.19 -14.64
C VAL A 62 3.79 -39.35 -13.16
N ASP A 63 4.46 -38.36 -12.58
CA ASP A 63 4.96 -38.39 -11.21
C ASP A 63 3.99 -37.76 -10.23
N VAL A 64 2.96 -37.06 -10.74
CA VAL A 64 1.94 -36.37 -9.93
C VAL A 64 0.91 -37.39 -9.40
N PRO A 65 0.58 -37.36 -8.10
CA PRO A 65 -0.48 -38.18 -7.53
C PRO A 65 -1.83 -37.96 -8.21
N ASP A 66 -2.62 -39.02 -8.36
CA ASP A 66 -3.96 -38.95 -8.97
C ASP A 66 -4.88 -37.92 -8.27
N SER A 67 -4.68 -37.71 -6.96
CA SER A 67 -5.44 -36.72 -6.17
C SER A 67 -5.12 -35.26 -6.52
N LEU A 68 -3.98 -34.96 -7.14
CA LEU A 68 -3.50 -33.62 -7.46
C LEU A 68 -3.45 -33.33 -8.96
N LYS A 69 -3.88 -34.29 -9.82
CA LYS A 69 -3.82 -34.12 -11.28
C LYS A 69 -4.66 -32.94 -11.79
N VAL A 70 -5.76 -32.65 -11.14
CA VAL A 70 -6.63 -31.52 -11.49
C VAL A 70 -5.90 -30.20 -11.23
N GLU A 71 -5.35 -30.02 -10.04
CA GLU A 71 -4.58 -28.86 -9.65
C GLU A 71 -3.37 -28.68 -10.57
N HIS A 72 -2.64 -29.75 -10.85
CA HIS A 72 -1.50 -29.74 -11.78
C HIS A 72 -1.88 -29.22 -13.16
N GLN A 73 -3.00 -29.68 -13.73
CA GLN A 73 -3.47 -29.25 -15.05
C GLN A 73 -3.87 -27.76 -15.05
N LEU A 74 -4.59 -27.30 -14.00
CA LEU A 74 -5.01 -25.90 -13.88
C LEU A 74 -3.82 -24.96 -13.77
N ILE A 75 -2.85 -25.31 -12.91
CA ILE A 75 -1.64 -24.52 -12.71
C ILE A 75 -0.71 -24.59 -13.92
N ASN A 76 -0.56 -25.74 -14.55
CA ASN A 76 0.23 -25.88 -15.78
C ASN A 76 -0.29 -24.95 -16.90
N LYS A 77 -1.61 -24.82 -17.05
CA LYS A 77 -2.20 -23.86 -18.00
C LYS A 77 -1.91 -22.40 -17.63
N ALA A 78 -1.96 -22.08 -16.35
CA ALA A 78 -1.62 -20.75 -15.88
C ALA A 78 -0.14 -20.41 -16.11
N MET A 79 0.78 -21.35 -15.86
CA MET A 79 2.22 -21.17 -16.07
C MET A 79 2.61 -20.99 -17.54
N GLN A 80 1.80 -21.50 -18.48
CA GLN A 80 2.01 -21.26 -19.90
C GLN A 80 1.64 -19.85 -20.36
N THR A 81 0.97 -19.07 -19.52
CA THR A 81 0.65 -17.66 -19.82
C THR A 81 1.84 -16.75 -19.54
N SER A 82 2.02 -15.71 -20.36
CA SER A 82 3.11 -14.74 -20.16
C SER A 82 3.01 -13.99 -18.81
N GLY A 83 1.79 -13.80 -18.30
CA GLY A 83 1.56 -13.06 -17.07
C GLY A 83 1.90 -13.84 -15.78
N TRP A 84 2.05 -15.17 -15.84
CA TRP A 84 2.36 -15.96 -14.64
C TRP A 84 3.71 -15.58 -14.02
N GLN A 85 4.72 -15.40 -14.86
CA GLN A 85 6.04 -15.01 -14.37
C GLN A 85 6.01 -13.60 -13.76
N ASP A 86 5.28 -12.67 -14.38
CA ASP A 86 5.11 -11.31 -13.84
C ASP A 86 4.42 -11.35 -12.46
N LEU A 87 3.38 -12.19 -12.31
CA LEU A 87 2.70 -12.39 -11.03
C LEU A 87 3.65 -12.96 -9.98
N ARG A 88 4.37 -14.02 -10.32
CA ARG A 88 5.36 -14.67 -9.45
C ARG A 88 6.45 -13.68 -9.02
N ASP A 89 7.03 -12.94 -9.94
CA ASP A 89 8.09 -11.96 -9.66
C ASP A 89 7.62 -10.83 -8.74
N SER A 90 6.32 -10.50 -8.80
CA SER A 90 5.73 -9.47 -7.95
C SER A 90 5.45 -9.90 -6.51
N VAL A 91 5.33 -11.22 -6.25
CA VAL A 91 4.87 -11.74 -4.95
C VAL A 91 5.85 -12.72 -4.29
N SER A 92 6.84 -13.24 -5.02
CA SER A 92 7.75 -14.27 -4.52
C SER A 92 8.51 -13.82 -3.26
N GLY A 93 8.63 -14.73 -2.29
CA GLY A 93 9.29 -14.47 -0.99
C GLY A 93 8.47 -13.60 -0.02
N ASP A 94 7.25 -13.17 -0.39
CA ASP A 94 6.33 -12.49 0.50
C ASP A 94 5.05 -13.35 0.66
N PRO A 95 4.84 -14.00 1.83
CA PRO A 95 3.73 -14.93 2.02
C PRO A 95 2.36 -14.27 1.89
N LEU A 96 2.26 -13.02 2.29
CA LEU A 96 1.00 -12.30 2.28
C LEU A 96 0.67 -11.73 0.90
N ALA A 97 1.67 -11.28 0.15
CA ALA A 97 1.51 -10.91 -1.24
C ALA A 97 1.13 -12.14 -2.09
N SER A 98 1.80 -13.29 -1.85
CA SER A 98 1.47 -14.56 -2.51
C SER A 98 0.05 -15.02 -2.21
N MET A 99 -0.42 -14.89 -0.96
CA MET A 99 -1.80 -15.17 -0.57
C MET A 99 -2.81 -14.29 -1.31
N MET A 100 -2.52 -13.01 -1.49
CA MET A 100 -3.41 -12.11 -2.23
C MET A 100 -3.47 -12.46 -3.72
N GLY A 101 -2.32 -12.72 -4.34
CA GLY A 101 -2.23 -13.15 -5.73
C GLY A 101 -2.98 -14.45 -5.99
N LEU A 102 -2.75 -15.47 -5.15
CA LEU A 102 -3.44 -16.76 -5.25
C LEU A 102 -4.96 -16.64 -5.03
N SER A 103 -5.39 -15.78 -4.10
CA SER A 103 -6.82 -15.61 -3.83
C SER A 103 -7.55 -15.08 -5.07
N THR A 104 -7.02 -14.06 -5.74
CA THR A 104 -7.60 -13.56 -6.98
C THR A 104 -7.52 -14.61 -8.09
N PHE A 105 -6.40 -15.30 -8.22
CA PHE A 105 -6.22 -16.35 -9.23
C PHE A 105 -7.23 -17.49 -9.03
N CYS A 106 -7.35 -18.05 -7.82
CA CYS A 106 -8.29 -19.13 -7.53
C CYS A 106 -9.76 -18.72 -7.75
N ASN A 107 -10.13 -17.50 -7.35
CA ASN A 107 -11.47 -16.97 -7.58
C ASN A 107 -11.79 -16.87 -9.08
N GLU A 108 -10.90 -16.31 -9.85
CA GLU A 108 -11.12 -16.07 -11.28
C GLU A 108 -11.05 -17.35 -12.09
N ILE A 109 -10.13 -18.26 -11.80
CA ILE A 109 -10.04 -19.51 -12.55
C ILE A 109 -11.29 -20.37 -12.33
N ILE A 110 -11.75 -20.52 -11.09
CA ILE A 110 -12.99 -21.28 -10.80
C ILE A 110 -14.23 -20.60 -11.40
N ALA A 111 -14.31 -19.25 -11.33
CA ALA A 111 -15.44 -18.53 -11.91
C ALA A 111 -15.57 -18.73 -13.42
N ASN A 112 -14.44 -18.78 -14.12
CA ASN A 112 -14.38 -18.86 -15.59
C ASN A 112 -14.30 -20.30 -16.14
N LEU A 113 -14.32 -21.33 -15.28
CA LEU A 113 -14.43 -22.72 -15.73
C LEU A 113 -15.80 -22.94 -16.42
N PRO A 114 -15.83 -23.69 -17.56
CA PRO A 114 -17.08 -24.15 -18.15
C PRO A 114 -17.91 -24.97 -17.17
N GLU A 115 -19.25 -24.87 -17.24
CA GLU A 115 -20.13 -25.54 -16.28
C GLU A 115 -20.04 -27.07 -16.38
N ASP A 116 -19.88 -27.64 -17.58
CA ASP A 116 -19.65 -29.08 -17.79
C ASP A 116 -18.35 -29.55 -17.13
N VAL A 117 -17.30 -28.75 -17.16
CA VAL A 117 -16.04 -29.03 -16.47
C VAL A 117 -16.22 -28.96 -14.95
N LYS A 118 -16.94 -27.95 -14.45
CA LYS A 118 -17.25 -27.84 -13.02
C LYS A 118 -18.02 -29.08 -12.50
N ASP A 119 -19.03 -29.54 -13.26
CA ASP A 119 -19.79 -30.72 -12.91
C ASP A 119 -18.91 -31.98 -12.83
N ASP A 120 -17.98 -32.13 -13.76
CA ASP A 120 -17.06 -33.27 -13.79
C ASP A 120 -16.02 -33.20 -12.67
N LEU A 121 -15.54 -32.01 -12.33
CA LEU A 121 -14.64 -31.79 -11.19
C LEU A 121 -15.34 -32.05 -9.85
N GLU A 122 -16.58 -31.62 -9.69
CA GLU A 122 -17.37 -31.87 -8.47
C GLU A 122 -17.60 -33.37 -8.28
N LYS A 123 -17.96 -34.11 -9.35
CA LYS A 123 -18.11 -35.58 -9.30
C LYS A 123 -16.80 -36.26 -8.92
N ASN A 124 -15.66 -35.80 -9.47
CA ASN A 124 -14.34 -36.33 -9.13
C ASN A 124 -14.05 -36.10 -7.64
N GLN A 125 -14.30 -34.91 -7.13
CA GLN A 125 -14.09 -34.59 -5.72
C GLN A 125 -14.99 -35.44 -4.78
N GLN A 126 -16.26 -35.64 -5.12
CA GLN A 126 -17.16 -36.50 -4.36
C GLN A 126 -16.68 -37.97 -4.37
N ALA A 127 -16.19 -38.46 -5.51
CA ALA A 127 -15.67 -39.82 -5.61
C ALA A 127 -14.36 -39.98 -4.80
N GLN A 128 -13.48 -39.02 -4.78
CA GLN A 128 -12.29 -39.04 -3.92
C GLN A 128 -12.60 -39.02 -2.45
N GLN A 129 -13.59 -38.22 -2.00
CA GLN A 129 -14.04 -38.22 -0.61
C GLN A 129 -14.65 -39.59 -0.21
N GLN A 130 -15.44 -40.22 -1.10
CA GLN A 130 -15.97 -41.54 -0.87
C GLN A 130 -14.87 -42.59 -0.76
N GLN A 131 -13.81 -42.48 -1.59
CA GLN A 131 -12.63 -43.35 -1.52
C GLN A 131 -11.92 -43.21 -0.18
N GLN A 132 -11.66 -41.97 0.28
CA GLN A 132 -11.02 -41.71 1.57
C GLN A 132 -11.86 -42.29 2.74
N GLN A 133 -13.18 -42.09 2.73
CA GLN A 133 -14.07 -42.68 3.75
C GLN A 133 -14.05 -44.20 3.72
N ALA A 134 -14.08 -44.81 2.54
CA ALA A 134 -13.97 -46.24 2.38
C ALA A 134 -12.65 -46.80 2.88
N GLN A 135 -11.53 -46.09 2.61
CA GLN A 135 -10.21 -46.43 3.13
C GLN A 135 -10.18 -46.39 4.66
N GLN A 136 -10.65 -45.31 5.27
CA GLN A 136 -10.71 -45.19 6.73
C GLN A 136 -11.54 -46.30 7.38
N LYS A 137 -12.68 -46.63 6.78
CA LYS A 137 -13.53 -47.74 7.27
C LYS A 137 -12.85 -49.11 7.12
N ALA A 138 -12.15 -49.32 6.01
CA ALA A 138 -11.42 -50.57 5.79
C ALA A 138 -10.25 -50.71 6.79
N ASP A 139 -9.51 -49.62 7.05
CA ASP A 139 -8.42 -49.61 8.03
C ASP A 139 -8.91 -49.81 9.45
N GLN A 140 -10.03 -49.17 9.85
CA GLN A 140 -10.68 -49.39 11.15
C GLN A 140 -11.15 -50.81 11.31
N THR A 141 -11.82 -51.38 10.28
CA THR A 141 -12.32 -52.77 10.32
C THR A 141 -11.19 -53.77 10.32
N ASN A 142 -10.10 -53.53 9.61
CA ASN A 142 -8.93 -54.42 9.60
C ASN A 142 -8.20 -54.43 10.97
N ASN A 143 -8.17 -53.29 11.66
CA ASN A 143 -7.52 -53.14 12.96
C ASN A 143 -8.42 -53.54 14.16
N ASP A 144 -9.72 -53.80 13.93
CA ASP A 144 -10.64 -54.25 14.97
C ASP A 144 -10.43 -55.77 15.24
N PRO A 145 -9.99 -56.16 16.44
CA PRO A 145 -9.81 -57.57 16.84
C PRO A 145 -11.11 -58.39 16.78
N ASN A 146 -12.26 -57.73 16.90
CA ASN A 146 -13.57 -58.38 16.94
C ASN A 146 -14.28 -58.45 15.56
N ALA A 147 -13.67 -57.86 14.55
CA ALA A 147 -14.24 -57.85 13.19
C ALA A 147 -14.20 -59.25 12.55
N THR A 148 -15.35 -59.68 12.07
CA THR A 148 -15.49 -60.98 11.40
C THR A 148 -14.80 -60.96 10.01
N PRO A 149 -14.35 -62.11 9.49
CA PRO A 149 -13.77 -62.18 8.14
C PRO A 149 -14.71 -61.65 7.06
N GLN A 150 -16.01 -61.80 7.23
CA GLN A 150 -17.03 -61.28 6.29
C GLN A 150 -17.08 -59.76 6.32
N GLN A 151 -16.96 -59.13 7.49
CA GLN A 151 -16.90 -57.65 7.59
C GLN A 151 -15.63 -57.08 6.96
N LYS A 152 -14.49 -57.73 7.17
CA LYS A 152 -13.23 -57.33 6.54
C LYS A 152 -13.29 -57.47 5.01
N ALA A 153 -13.86 -58.56 4.49
CA ALA A 153 -14.04 -58.76 3.05
C ALA A 153 -15.01 -57.71 2.46
N ALA A 154 -16.11 -57.40 3.13
CA ALA A 154 -17.07 -56.40 2.68
C ALA A 154 -16.42 -54.96 2.65
N ALA A 155 -15.65 -54.62 3.67
CA ALA A 155 -14.95 -53.35 3.70
C ALA A 155 -13.88 -53.20 2.58
N GLN A 156 -13.18 -54.31 2.28
CA GLN A 156 -12.23 -54.34 1.14
C GLN A 156 -12.91 -54.22 -0.21
N GLN A 157 -14.08 -54.91 -0.38
CA GLN A 157 -14.85 -54.75 -1.62
C GLN A 157 -15.40 -53.34 -1.81
N ALA A 158 -15.90 -52.72 -0.74
CA ALA A 158 -16.36 -51.34 -0.79
C ALA A 158 -15.22 -50.38 -1.15
N LEU A 159 -14.01 -50.59 -0.61
CA LEU A 159 -12.83 -49.82 -0.95
C LEU A 159 -12.44 -49.98 -2.43
N GLN A 160 -12.39 -51.23 -2.94
CA GLN A 160 -12.09 -51.48 -4.36
C GLN A 160 -13.10 -50.79 -5.28
N GLN A 161 -14.39 -50.84 -4.94
CA GLN A 161 -15.44 -50.17 -5.72
C GLN A 161 -15.28 -48.64 -5.68
N ALA A 162 -14.98 -48.08 -4.51
CA ALA A 162 -14.71 -46.63 -4.38
C ALA A 162 -13.49 -46.19 -5.15
N GLN A 163 -12.42 -47.01 -5.17
CA GLN A 163 -11.23 -46.75 -5.98
C GLN A 163 -11.53 -46.74 -7.49
N GLN A 164 -12.29 -47.74 -7.98
CA GLN A 164 -12.70 -47.78 -9.39
C GLN A 164 -13.53 -46.55 -9.77
N ASN A 165 -14.50 -46.16 -8.91
CA ASN A 165 -15.32 -44.98 -9.15
C ASN A 165 -14.48 -43.69 -9.18
N ALA A 166 -13.53 -43.55 -8.28
CA ALA A 166 -12.64 -42.40 -8.24
C ALA A 166 -11.77 -42.34 -9.50
N GLN A 167 -11.20 -43.44 -9.98
CA GLN A 167 -10.45 -43.49 -11.22
C GLN A 167 -11.29 -43.13 -12.45
N GLN A 168 -12.53 -43.61 -12.53
CA GLN A 168 -13.45 -43.26 -13.61
C GLN A 168 -13.81 -41.76 -13.58
N ALA A 169 -14.12 -41.23 -12.40
CA ALA A 169 -14.42 -39.80 -12.24
C ALA A 169 -13.24 -38.93 -12.61
N LEU A 170 -12.03 -39.30 -12.19
CA LEU A 170 -10.81 -38.59 -12.58
C LEU A 170 -10.61 -38.61 -14.09
N GLN A 171 -10.78 -39.77 -14.75
CA GLN A 171 -10.67 -39.87 -16.21
C GLN A 171 -11.69 -38.96 -16.92
N GLN A 172 -12.93 -38.88 -16.43
CA GLN A 172 -13.95 -37.99 -16.97
C GLN A 172 -13.56 -36.54 -16.79
N ALA A 173 -13.12 -36.12 -15.60
CA ALA A 173 -12.65 -34.78 -15.31
C ALA A 173 -11.47 -34.40 -16.21
N MET A 174 -10.47 -35.27 -16.36
CA MET A 174 -9.33 -35.02 -17.24
C MET A 174 -9.71 -34.95 -18.73
N GLN A 175 -10.69 -35.76 -19.17
CA GLN A 175 -11.24 -35.64 -20.51
C GLN A 175 -12.02 -34.35 -20.72
N GLY A 176 -12.78 -33.90 -19.73
CA GLY A 176 -13.50 -32.61 -19.73
C GLY A 176 -12.51 -31.44 -19.89
N LEU A 177 -11.46 -31.43 -19.06
CA LEU A 177 -10.38 -30.45 -19.13
C LEU A 177 -9.68 -30.47 -20.49
N GLY A 178 -9.44 -31.65 -21.07
CA GLY A 178 -8.81 -31.81 -22.39
C GLY A 178 -9.70 -31.36 -23.55
N LYS A 179 -11.02 -31.63 -23.51
CA LYS A 179 -11.95 -31.20 -24.56
C LYS A 179 -12.18 -29.70 -24.59
N SER A 180 -12.10 -29.06 -23.44
CA SER A 180 -12.31 -27.62 -23.27
C SER A 180 -11.00 -26.83 -23.25
N GLN A 181 -9.94 -27.34 -23.90
CA GLN A 181 -8.58 -26.79 -23.81
C GLN A 181 -8.51 -25.29 -24.09
N ALA A 182 -9.13 -24.81 -25.16
CA ALA A 182 -9.14 -23.38 -25.51
C ALA A 182 -9.85 -22.51 -24.48
N GLN A 183 -10.94 -23.01 -23.87
CA GLN A 183 -11.65 -22.32 -22.81
C GLN A 183 -10.86 -22.32 -21.49
N MET A 184 -10.16 -23.40 -21.21
CA MET A 184 -9.26 -23.51 -20.06
C MET A 184 -8.06 -22.55 -20.18
N GLU A 185 -7.46 -22.46 -21.37
CA GLU A 185 -6.37 -21.52 -21.64
C GLU A 185 -6.87 -20.07 -21.48
N ALA A 186 -8.07 -19.77 -21.98
CA ALA A 186 -8.67 -18.46 -21.79
C ALA A 186 -8.98 -18.15 -20.32
N ALA A 187 -9.52 -19.13 -19.56
CA ALA A 187 -9.79 -18.99 -18.14
C ALA A 187 -8.50 -18.77 -17.33
N ALA A 188 -7.46 -19.53 -17.60
CA ALA A 188 -6.14 -19.40 -16.97
C ALA A 188 -5.50 -18.04 -17.28
N TYR A 189 -5.52 -17.62 -18.54
CA TYR A 189 -5.03 -16.31 -18.96
C TYR A 189 -5.76 -15.18 -18.23
N HIS A 190 -7.11 -15.22 -18.22
CA HIS A 190 -7.92 -14.22 -17.56
C HIS A 190 -7.65 -14.17 -16.05
N ALA A 191 -7.52 -15.34 -15.39
CA ALA A 191 -7.25 -15.42 -13.96
C ALA A 191 -5.89 -14.80 -13.60
N VAL A 192 -4.84 -15.10 -14.39
CA VAL A 192 -3.49 -14.57 -14.19
C VAL A 192 -3.44 -13.05 -14.48
N GLU A 193 -4.06 -12.60 -15.57
CA GLU A 193 -4.13 -11.17 -15.90
C GLU A 193 -4.84 -10.37 -14.81
N LYS A 194 -5.96 -10.91 -14.32
CA LYS A 194 -6.73 -10.28 -13.24
C LYS A 194 -5.93 -10.24 -11.93
N ALA A 195 -5.24 -11.33 -11.58
CA ALA A 195 -4.39 -11.37 -10.40
C ALA A 195 -3.25 -10.34 -10.48
N ASN A 196 -2.57 -10.23 -11.62
CA ASN A 196 -1.54 -9.21 -11.86
C ASN A 196 -2.09 -7.79 -11.70
N LYS A 197 -3.25 -7.53 -12.30
CA LYS A 197 -3.90 -6.21 -12.20
C LYS A 197 -4.27 -5.87 -10.77
N ASP A 198 -4.89 -6.79 -10.04
CA ASP A 198 -5.29 -6.59 -8.64
C ASP A 198 -4.07 -6.41 -7.73
N MET A 199 -2.99 -7.16 -7.96
CA MET A 199 -1.73 -7.00 -7.22
C MET A 199 -1.11 -5.64 -7.48
N LYS A 200 -1.06 -5.20 -8.74
CA LYS A 200 -0.53 -3.89 -9.09
C LYS A 200 -1.37 -2.76 -8.47
N GLU A 201 -2.69 -2.80 -8.64
CA GLU A 201 -3.60 -1.81 -8.01
C GLU A 201 -3.46 -1.80 -6.49
N THR A 202 -3.38 -2.96 -5.85
CA THR A 202 -3.20 -3.05 -4.40
C THR A 202 -1.84 -2.52 -3.96
N SER A 203 -0.76 -2.84 -4.69
CA SER A 203 0.58 -2.31 -4.42
C SER A 203 0.64 -0.80 -4.57
N GLU A 204 0.05 -0.23 -5.61
CA GLU A 204 -0.05 1.22 -5.83
C GLU A 204 -0.86 1.89 -4.72
N GLN A 205 -1.99 1.32 -4.32
CA GLN A 205 -2.83 1.82 -3.23
C GLN A 205 -2.08 1.76 -1.89
N MET A 206 -1.41 0.66 -1.58
CA MET A 206 -0.59 0.54 -0.37
C MET A 206 0.55 1.54 -0.34
N GLN A 207 1.23 1.73 -1.46
CA GLN A 207 2.28 2.73 -1.61
C GLN A 207 1.72 4.15 -1.45
N ALA A 208 0.53 4.42 -2.01
CA ALA A 208 -0.19 5.66 -1.80
C ALA A 208 -0.54 5.88 -0.33
N LEU A 209 -0.89 4.84 0.40
CA LEU A 209 -1.28 4.89 1.81
C LEU A 209 -0.09 4.82 2.78
N GLY A 210 1.15 4.63 2.27
CA GLY A 210 2.35 4.51 3.10
C GLY A 210 2.46 3.18 3.84
N CYS A 211 1.58 2.22 3.53
CA CYS A 211 1.64 0.86 4.02
C CYS A 211 2.52 0.04 3.06
N GLY A 212 3.48 -0.72 3.57
CA GLY A 212 4.32 -1.59 2.77
C GLY A 212 5.11 -0.84 1.67
N THR A 213 6.17 -0.18 2.01
CA THR A 213 7.09 0.31 0.96
C THR A 213 7.86 -0.89 0.43
N GLY A 214 7.68 -1.29 -0.81
CA GLY A 214 8.31 -2.36 -1.61
C GLY A 214 9.66 -2.98 -1.22
N LYS A 215 10.08 -2.82 0.03
CA LYS A 215 11.30 -3.34 0.65
C LYS A 215 11.07 -4.03 2.01
N LYS A 216 9.84 -3.99 2.55
CA LYS A 216 9.51 -4.70 3.79
C LYS A 216 8.38 -5.67 3.51
N PRO A 217 8.48 -6.93 3.96
CA PRO A 217 7.39 -7.89 3.85
C PRO A 217 6.14 -7.34 4.53
N MET A 218 4.97 -7.66 3.97
CA MET A 218 3.68 -7.29 4.52
C MET A 218 3.50 -7.88 5.92
N THR A 219 2.78 -7.18 6.79
CA THR A 219 2.42 -7.65 8.12
C THR A 219 0.95 -8.07 8.19
N LYS A 220 0.57 -8.92 9.16
CA LYS A 220 -0.84 -9.29 9.39
C LYS A 220 -1.76 -8.06 9.57
N LYS A 221 -1.25 -6.99 10.18
CA LYS A 221 -1.98 -5.71 10.32
C LYS A 221 -2.21 -5.02 8.98
N ASP A 222 -1.27 -5.13 8.05
CA ASP A 222 -1.43 -4.56 6.70
C ASP A 222 -2.56 -5.26 5.96
N ILE A 223 -2.73 -6.57 6.14
CA ILE A 223 -3.83 -7.33 5.52
C ILE A 223 -5.18 -6.95 6.09
N GLU A 224 -5.31 -6.89 7.42
CA GLU A 224 -6.57 -6.44 8.04
C GLU A 224 -6.96 -5.05 7.55
N THR A 225 -5.98 -4.18 7.37
CA THR A 225 -6.16 -2.84 6.82
C THR A 225 -6.62 -2.91 5.37
N ILE A 226 -6.00 -3.73 4.54
CA ILE A 226 -6.36 -3.94 3.13
C ILE A 226 -7.77 -4.53 2.99
N GLU A 227 -8.12 -5.53 3.81
CA GLU A 227 -9.47 -6.12 3.79
C GLU A 227 -10.54 -5.09 4.12
N LYS A 228 -10.35 -4.34 5.21
CA LYS A 228 -11.25 -3.24 5.59
C LYS A 228 -11.37 -2.22 4.48
N MET A 229 -10.26 -1.84 3.87
CA MET A 229 -10.22 -0.89 2.76
C MET A 229 -10.94 -1.44 1.52
N LYS A 230 -10.68 -2.67 1.09
CA LYS A 230 -11.39 -3.30 -0.04
C LYS A 230 -12.90 -3.35 0.19
N GLU A 231 -13.36 -3.64 1.41
CA GLU A 231 -14.78 -3.59 1.77
C GLU A 231 -15.34 -2.17 1.72
N MET A 232 -14.58 -1.19 2.22
CA MET A 232 -14.97 0.23 2.17
C MET A 232 -15.02 0.74 0.72
N PHE A 233 -14.06 0.37 -0.13
CA PHE A 233 -14.03 0.75 -1.56
C PHE A 233 -15.17 0.12 -2.36
N LYS A 234 -15.56 -1.13 -2.05
CA LYS A 234 -16.76 -1.75 -2.66
C LYS A 234 -18.04 -1.00 -2.32
N LYS A 235 -18.11 -0.44 -1.10
CA LYS A 235 -19.28 0.29 -0.62
C LYS A 235 -19.28 1.77 -1.04
N ASN A 236 -18.10 2.36 -1.27
CA ASN A 236 -17.98 3.78 -1.53
C ASN A 236 -16.92 4.08 -2.61
N ARG A 237 -17.39 4.40 -3.83
CA ARG A 237 -16.50 4.79 -4.96
C ARG A 237 -15.65 6.02 -4.69
N ARG A 238 -16.13 6.95 -3.83
CA ARG A 238 -15.40 8.17 -3.46
C ARG A 238 -14.12 7.85 -2.70
N LEU A 239 -14.12 6.81 -1.85
CA LEU A 239 -12.92 6.40 -1.13
C LEU A 239 -11.81 5.87 -2.07
N LYS A 240 -12.19 5.16 -3.14
CA LYS A 240 -11.19 4.75 -4.15
C LYS A 240 -10.56 5.97 -4.82
N HIS A 241 -11.38 6.92 -5.24
CA HIS A 241 -10.91 8.19 -5.83
C HIS A 241 -10.00 8.97 -4.87
N LEU A 242 -10.35 9.03 -3.58
CA LEU A 242 -9.52 9.67 -2.56
C LEU A 242 -8.13 9.04 -2.45
N VAL A 243 -8.02 7.72 -2.51
CA VAL A 243 -6.72 7.02 -2.46
C VAL A 243 -5.86 7.34 -3.68
N ASP A 244 -6.47 7.40 -4.87
CA ASP A 244 -5.77 7.80 -6.10
C ASP A 244 -5.26 9.25 -5.99
N LEU A 245 -6.07 10.15 -5.41
CA LEU A 245 -5.67 11.52 -5.12
C LEU A 245 -4.54 11.59 -4.08
N VAL A 246 -4.60 10.82 -3.00
CA VAL A 246 -3.50 10.74 -2.02
C VAL A 246 -2.20 10.30 -2.69
N GLY A 247 -2.24 9.34 -3.60
CA GLY A 247 -1.08 8.89 -4.36
C GLY A 247 -0.48 9.99 -5.24
N SER A 248 -1.31 10.80 -5.90
CA SER A 248 -0.84 11.95 -6.70
C SER A 248 -0.28 13.05 -5.80
N MET A 249 -0.95 13.41 -4.74
CA MET A 249 -0.50 14.45 -3.80
C MET A 249 0.81 14.08 -3.11
N LYS A 250 1.04 12.81 -2.78
CA LYS A 250 2.35 12.35 -2.27
C LYS A 250 3.48 12.60 -3.26
N ARG A 251 3.24 12.43 -4.55
CA ARG A 251 4.24 12.73 -5.58
C ARG A 251 4.56 14.22 -5.61
N VAL A 252 3.54 15.08 -5.51
CA VAL A 252 3.70 16.54 -5.43
C VAL A 252 4.55 16.92 -4.23
N VAL A 253 4.14 16.49 -3.04
CA VAL A 253 4.84 16.76 -1.77
C VAL A 253 6.29 16.26 -1.80
N SER A 254 6.54 15.06 -2.35
CA SER A 254 7.89 14.51 -2.47
C SER A 254 8.75 15.18 -3.53
N ASN A 255 8.16 15.70 -4.60
CA ASN A 255 8.88 16.37 -5.68
C ASN A 255 9.33 17.77 -5.26
N GLU A 256 8.49 18.50 -4.53
CA GLU A 256 8.88 19.81 -3.99
C GLU A 256 10.08 19.69 -3.06
N LYS A 257 10.16 18.66 -2.25
CA LYS A 257 11.32 18.38 -1.44
C LYS A 257 12.61 18.18 -2.28
N LYS A 258 12.50 17.56 -3.46
CA LYS A 258 13.64 17.35 -4.37
C LYS A 258 14.03 18.63 -5.10
N GLN A 259 13.06 19.50 -5.36
CA GLN A 259 13.26 20.77 -6.08
C GLN A 259 13.65 21.91 -5.14
N SER A 260 13.37 21.81 -3.83
CA SER A 260 13.87 22.76 -2.86
C SER A 260 15.39 22.53 -2.68
N PRO A 261 16.26 23.11 -3.49
CA PRO A 261 17.67 23.12 -3.15
C PRO A 261 17.77 23.89 -1.83
N PHE A 262 18.45 23.35 -0.85
CA PHE A 262 19.03 24.16 0.20
C PHE A 262 19.42 25.50 -0.41
N GLY A 263 18.99 26.61 0.22
CA GLY A 263 19.25 27.95 -0.29
C GLY A 263 20.71 28.16 -0.68
N ARG A 264 21.04 27.73 -1.91
CA ARG A 264 22.37 27.82 -2.51
C ARG A 264 22.55 29.16 -3.20
N GLU A 265 21.94 30.21 -2.67
CA GLU A 265 21.94 31.47 -3.39
C GLU A 265 23.30 32.14 -3.41
N ASN A 266 24.13 31.98 -2.36
CA ASN A 266 25.52 32.53 -2.40
C ASN A 266 26.50 31.63 -1.66
N ILE A 267 27.56 31.25 -2.32
CA ILE A 267 28.75 30.66 -1.68
C ILE A 267 29.51 31.77 -1.01
N VAL A 268 29.54 31.78 0.32
CA VAL A 268 30.19 32.83 1.10
C VAL A 268 31.63 32.47 1.43
N SER A 269 31.84 31.20 1.78
CA SER A 269 33.15 30.72 2.19
C SER A 269 33.36 29.23 1.98
N TYR A 270 34.56 28.75 2.28
CA TYR A 270 34.91 27.34 2.28
C TYR A 270 35.33 26.96 3.70
N LYS A 271 34.69 25.90 4.24
CA LYS A 271 35.09 25.33 5.53
C LYS A 271 35.61 23.91 5.38
N ARG A 272 36.51 23.52 6.29
CA ARG A 272 37.00 22.14 6.41
C ARG A 272 36.19 21.44 7.49
N ARG A 273 35.64 20.30 7.16
CA ARG A 273 34.83 19.48 8.10
C ARG A 273 34.73 18.02 7.66
N GLU A 274 34.02 17.23 8.43
CA GLU A 274 33.70 15.85 8.14
C GLU A 274 33.02 15.69 6.78
N ILE A 275 33.02 14.45 6.24
CA ILE A 275 32.44 14.15 4.92
C ILE A 275 30.96 14.43 4.94
N ASP A 276 30.55 15.39 4.14
CA ASP A 276 29.16 15.72 3.84
C ASP A 276 29.04 15.85 2.31
N LEU A 277 28.44 14.88 1.67
CA LEU A 277 28.37 14.78 0.21
C LEU A 277 27.54 15.90 -0.43
N ASP A 278 26.64 16.53 0.34
CA ASP A 278 25.76 17.59 -0.16
C ASP A 278 26.46 18.94 -0.30
N THR A 279 27.50 19.16 0.49
CA THR A 279 28.22 20.44 0.56
C THR A 279 29.69 20.35 0.12
N ILE A 280 30.21 19.14 -0.10
CA ILE A 280 31.61 18.93 -0.49
C ILE A 280 31.93 19.61 -1.83
N VAL A 281 33.09 20.25 -1.93
CA VAL A 281 33.55 20.85 -3.17
C VAL A 281 33.79 19.75 -4.23
N PRO A 282 33.24 19.85 -5.46
CA PRO A 282 33.38 18.82 -6.49
C PRO A 282 34.79 18.38 -6.80
N THR A 283 35.77 19.28 -6.65
CA THR A 283 37.18 18.95 -6.84
C THR A 283 37.73 17.96 -5.81
N GLU A 284 37.21 17.97 -4.59
CA GLU A 284 37.57 16.96 -3.58
C GLU A 284 37.04 15.57 -3.97
N LEU A 285 35.84 15.48 -4.59
CA LEU A 285 35.26 14.23 -5.06
C LEU A 285 36.09 13.56 -6.17
N LEU A 286 36.88 14.31 -6.93
CA LEU A 286 37.79 13.73 -7.92
C LEU A 286 38.79 12.77 -7.27
N GLY A 287 39.20 13.05 -6.02
CA GLY A 287 40.02 12.14 -5.24
C GLY A 287 39.34 10.81 -4.96
N LEU A 288 38.05 10.82 -4.63
CA LEU A 288 37.24 9.62 -4.39
C LEU A 288 37.08 8.80 -5.68
N CYS A 289 36.82 9.45 -6.81
CA CYS A 289 36.63 8.84 -8.13
C CYS A 289 37.92 8.31 -8.75
N SER A 290 39.11 8.68 -8.20
CA SER A 290 40.39 8.26 -8.71
C SER A 290 40.68 6.76 -8.49
N PRO A 291 41.46 6.10 -9.36
CA PRO A 291 41.77 4.68 -9.24
C PRO A 291 42.32 4.28 -7.85
N LYS A 292 42.02 3.08 -7.40
CA LYS A 292 42.56 2.55 -6.15
C LYS A 292 44.09 2.58 -6.16
N GLY A 293 44.67 3.18 -5.11
CA GLY A 293 46.12 3.31 -4.96
C GLY A 293 46.74 4.59 -5.57
N SER A 294 45.97 5.40 -6.30
CA SER A 294 46.44 6.67 -6.83
C SER A 294 46.80 7.67 -5.71
N PRO A 295 47.76 8.58 -5.92
CA PRO A 295 48.11 9.62 -4.96
C PRO A 295 46.89 10.49 -4.59
N MET A 296 46.03 10.82 -5.56
CA MET A 296 44.85 11.65 -5.34
C MET A 296 43.85 10.96 -4.42
N ARG A 297 43.64 9.64 -4.58
CA ARG A 297 42.73 8.88 -3.69
C ARG A 297 43.30 8.77 -2.28
N LYS A 298 44.62 8.60 -2.16
CA LYS A 298 45.29 8.60 -0.83
C LYS A 298 45.14 9.95 -0.15
N LEU A 299 45.33 11.03 -0.88
CA LEU A 299 45.16 12.39 -0.37
C LEU A 299 43.72 12.66 0.08
N PHE A 300 42.74 12.22 -0.69
CA PHE A 300 41.33 12.30 -0.30
C PHE A 300 41.07 11.58 1.01
N LEU A 301 41.54 10.32 1.14
CA LEU A 301 41.35 9.53 2.35
C LEU A 301 42.05 10.15 3.57
N MET A 302 43.25 10.72 3.39
CA MET A 302 43.90 11.42 4.49
C MET A 302 43.14 12.66 4.92
N LYS A 303 42.69 13.50 3.98
CA LYS A 303 41.84 14.67 4.28
C LYS A 303 40.54 14.28 4.95
N ALA A 304 39.92 13.16 4.54
CA ALA A 304 38.70 12.63 5.14
C ALA A 304 38.93 12.20 6.60
N ALA A 305 40.04 11.51 6.87
CA ALA A 305 40.39 11.07 8.22
C ALA A 305 40.71 12.27 9.16
N ASP A 306 41.28 13.34 8.62
CA ASP A 306 41.64 14.55 9.35
C ASP A 306 40.52 15.61 9.42
N ASN A 307 39.28 15.28 8.95
CA ASN A 307 38.18 16.23 8.83
C ASN A 307 38.56 17.52 8.07
N ALA A 308 39.40 17.37 7.05
CA ALA A 308 40.05 18.46 6.32
C ALA A 308 39.51 18.61 4.88
N LEU A 309 38.43 17.95 4.54
CA LEU A 309 37.77 18.10 3.23
C LEU A 309 37.13 19.47 3.12
N MET A 310 37.27 20.07 1.93
CA MET A 310 36.70 21.38 1.65
C MET A 310 35.21 21.25 1.33
N HIS A 311 34.44 22.09 2.00
CA HIS A 311 32.99 22.19 1.82
C HIS A 311 32.62 23.64 1.53
N TYR A 312 31.58 23.80 0.69
CA TYR A 312 30.98 25.12 0.51
C TYR A 312 30.23 25.52 1.79
N GLU A 313 30.42 26.75 2.19
CA GLU A 313 29.59 27.42 3.19
C GLU A 313 28.67 28.38 2.45
N TYR A 314 27.38 28.09 2.57
CA TYR A 314 26.34 28.86 1.92
C TYR A 314 25.77 29.88 2.93
N GLU A 315 25.64 31.13 2.52
CA GLU A 315 24.81 32.12 3.20
C GLU A 315 23.42 32.04 2.52
N GLY A 316 22.50 31.45 3.21
CA GLY A 316 21.09 31.47 2.92
C GLY A 316 20.38 31.53 4.27
N GLU A 317 19.30 32.25 4.35
CA GLU A 317 18.38 32.04 5.45
C GLU A 317 18.13 30.51 5.49
N ALA A 318 18.49 29.89 6.62
CA ALA A 318 18.18 28.49 6.84
C ALA A 318 16.71 28.34 6.47
N ALA A 319 16.43 27.57 5.41
CA ALA A 319 15.07 27.37 4.97
C ALA A 319 14.24 27.06 6.21
N ALA A 320 13.31 27.91 6.56
CA ALA A 320 12.48 27.83 7.75
C ALA A 320 11.60 26.58 7.75
N GLY A 321 11.89 25.61 6.91
CA GLY A 321 11.06 24.53 6.46
C GLY A 321 11.22 23.16 7.12
N LYS A 322 12.03 23.02 8.17
CA LYS A 322 12.16 21.71 8.83
C LYS A 322 11.58 21.66 10.25
N GLY A 323 10.73 22.60 10.60
CA GLY A 323 9.98 22.61 11.85
C GLY A 323 8.76 21.68 11.83
N PRO A 324 8.07 21.55 12.98
CA PRO A 324 6.76 20.92 13.01
C PRO A 324 5.75 21.68 12.14
N MET A 325 4.59 21.08 11.87
CA MET A 325 3.55 21.68 11.05
C MET A 325 2.19 21.69 11.78
N ILE A 326 1.42 22.74 11.60
CA ILE A 326 0.03 22.80 11.98
C ILE A 326 -0.79 23.00 10.71
N LEU A 327 -1.67 22.05 10.40
CA LEU A 327 -2.51 22.05 9.23
C LEU A 327 -3.95 22.34 9.61
N LEU A 328 -4.51 23.40 9.06
CA LEU A 328 -5.92 23.76 9.20
C LEU A 328 -6.65 23.34 7.94
N LYS A 329 -7.71 22.56 8.07
CA LYS A 329 -8.55 22.15 6.96
C LYS A 329 -9.97 22.65 7.12
N ASP A 330 -10.39 23.42 6.16
CA ASP A 330 -11.78 23.87 6.06
C ASP A 330 -12.70 22.70 5.74
N THR A 331 -13.73 22.54 6.56
CA THR A 331 -14.76 21.51 6.45
C THR A 331 -16.15 22.14 6.39
N SER A 332 -16.25 23.39 5.93
CA SER A 332 -17.52 24.11 5.74
C SER A 332 -18.34 23.49 4.59
N GLY A 333 -19.63 23.83 4.54
CA GLY A 333 -20.54 23.31 3.52
C GLY A 333 -20.16 23.69 2.09
N SER A 334 -19.44 24.80 1.87
CA SER A 334 -18.93 25.20 0.55
C SER A 334 -17.77 24.34 0.04
N MET A 335 -17.11 23.61 0.94
CA MET A 335 -16.06 22.65 0.64
C MET A 335 -16.59 21.29 0.19
N ASP A 336 -17.88 21.00 0.31
CA ASP A 336 -18.43 19.70 0.00
C ASP A 336 -18.10 19.23 -1.45
N GLY A 337 -17.94 17.90 -1.59
CA GLY A 337 -17.62 17.24 -2.86
C GLY A 337 -16.13 17.18 -3.17
N ASP A 338 -15.74 17.51 -4.38
CA ASP A 338 -14.37 17.34 -4.89
C ASP A 338 -13.34 18.19 -4.15
N ARG A 339 -13.73 19.37 -3.64
CA ARG A 339 -12.86 20.23 -2.83
C ARG A 339 -12.49 19.57 -1.52
N PHE A 340 -13.47 18.98 -0.83
CA PHE A 340 -13.23 18.24 0.41
C PHE A 340 -12.36 17.01 0.19
N GLU A 341 -12.59 16.26 -0.91
CA GLU A 341 -11.78 15.10 -1.27
C GLU A 341 -10.33 15.50 -1.54
N LEU A 342 -10.08 16.57 -2.27
CA LEU A 342 -8.73 17.08 -2.55
C LEU A 342 -8.04 17.59 -1.27
N ALA A 343 -8.75 18.36 -0.43
CA ALA A 343 -8.23 18.85 0.86
C ALA A 343 -7.84 17.68 1.77
N THR A 344 -8.70 16.66 1.83
CA THR A 344 -8.46 15.45 2.61
C THR A 344 -7.27 14.64 2.06
N ALA A 345 -7.17 14.48 0.75
CA ALA A 345 -6.03 13.80 0.12
C ALA A 345 -4.71 14.52 0.40
N LEU A 346 -4.72 15.85 0.33
CA LEU A 346 -3.54 16.67 0.61
C LEU A 346 -3.15 16.61 2.09
N GLU A 347 -4.12 16.68 3.00
CA GLU A 347 -3.89 16.48 4.45
C GLU A 347 -3.21 15.13 4.72
N ILE A 348 -3.76 14.04 4.19
CA ILE A 348 -3.20 12.70 4.37
C ILE A 348 -1.77 12.63 3.82
N ALA A 349 -1.52 13.17 2.61
CA ALA A 349 -0.20 13.16 1.99
C ALA A 349 0.84 13.92 2.82
N ILE A 350 0.46 15.09 3.36
CA ILE A 350 1.32 15.92 4.21
C ILE A 350 1.60 15.23 5.54
N VAL A 351 0.56 14.73 6.22
CA VAL A 351 0.71 14.03 7.51
C VAL A 351 1.66 12.84 7.35
N GLN A 352 1.50 12.04 6.29
CA GLN A 352 2.40 10.92 6.04
C GLN A 352 3.84 11.35 5.75
N GLN A 353 4.04 12.47 5.06
CA GLN A 353 5.37 13.03 4.85
C GLN A 353 5.99 13.50 6.18
N MET A 354 5.23 14.16 7.05
CA MET A 354 5.69 14.56 8.38
C MET A 354 6.10 13.37 9.24
N VAL A 355 5.28 12.33 9.27
CA VAL A 355 5.58 11.07 9.99
C VAL A 355 6.86 10.42 9.45
N LYS A 356 7.02 10.35 8.13
CA LYS A 356 8.24 9.82 7.48
C LYS A 356 9.50 10.60 7.83
N GLU A 357 9.37 11.89 8.07
CA GLU A 357 10.46 12.80 8.44
C GLU A 357 10.67 12.92 9.95
N HIS A 358 9.90 12.15 10.75
CA HIS A 358 9.89 12.25 12.21
C HIS A 358 9.62 13.68 12.71
N ARG A 359 8.77 14.43 11.99
CA ARG A 359 8.34 15.78 12.34
C ARG A 359 6.96 15.73 12.99
N ARG A 360 6.77 16.52 14.03
CA ARG A 360 5.47 16.62 14.70
C ARG A 360 4.48 17.38 13.81
N CYS A 361 3.24 16.91 13.82
CA CYS A 361 2.15 17.52 13.05
C CYS A 361 0.88 17.58 13.91
N ILE A 362 0.18 18.70 13.81
CA ILE A 362 -1.18 18.87 14.35
C ILE A 362 -2.09 19.16 13.18
N THR A 363 -3.24 18.49 13.12
CA THR A 363 -4.32 18.82 12.17
C THR A 363 -5.50 19.41 12.90
N ILE A 364 -6.11 20.44 12.32
CA ILE A 364 -7.24 21.19 12.87
C ILE A 364 -8.31 21.29 11.78
N PRO A 365 -9.24 20.33 11.67
CA PRO A 365 -10.43 20.52 10.88
C PRO A 365 -11.29 21.61 11.52
N PHE A 366 -11.81 22.55 10.73
CA PHE A 366 -12.63 23.65 11.21
C PHE A 366 -13.81 23.95 10.29
N SER A 367 -14.83 24.57 10.83
CA SER A 367 -16.02 25.01 10.10
C SER A 367 -16.53 26.34 10.67
N GLY A 368 -17.72 26.37 11.25
CA GLY A 368 -18.31 27.55 11.91
C GLY A 368 -17.60 27.90 13.22
N ARG A 369 -18.16 28.93 13.89
CA ARG A 369 -17.61 29.41 15.15
C ARG A 369 -17.66 28.36 16.24
N GLY A 370 -16.47 28.03 16.79
CA GLY A 370 -16.31 27.00 17.81
C GLY A 370 -16.29 25.55 17.29
N ASP A 371 -16.49 25.34 15.98
CA ASP A 371 -16.49 24.02 15.37
C ASP A 371 -15.08 23.69 14.87
N TYR A 372 -14.20 23.32 15.78
CA TYR A 372 -12.84 22.84 15.47
C TYR A 372 -12.29 21.96 16.58
N GLU A 373 -11.38 21.07 16.21
CA GLU A 373 -10.69 20.21 17.17
C GLU A 373 -9.22 20.05 16.76
N LEU A 374 -8.33 19.96 17.76
CA LEU A 374 -6.91 19.75 17.53
C LEU A 374 -6.58 18.27 17.64
N PHE A 375 -6.00 17.72 16.58
CA PHE A 375 -5.47 16.36 16.57
C PHE A 375 -3.96 16.38 16.42
N GLU A 376 -3.25 16.01 17.48
CA GLU A 376 -1.82 15.79 17.39
C GLU A 376 -1.55 14.40 16.84
N VAL A 377 -0.87 14.35 15.71
CA VAL A 377 -0.52 13.10 15.02
C VAL A 377 0.55 12.35 15.82
N LYS A 378 0.30 11.11 16.18
CA LYS A 378 1.24 10.23 16.89
C LYS A 378 2.48 9.94 16.04
N GLU A 379 3.60 9.58 16.66
CA GLU A 379 4.85 9.26 15.95
C GLU A 379 4.71 8.07 14.97
N ASN A 380 3.87 7.09 15.29
CA ASN A 380 3.58 5.93 14.44
C ASN A 380 2.06 5.75 14.31
N PRO A 381 1.37 6.61 13.57
CA PRO A 381 -0.07 6.49 13.41
C PRO A 381 -0.41 5.30 12.51
N ASN A 382 -1.52 4.62 12.80
CA ASN A 382 -2.12 3.73 11.83
C ASN A 382 -2.75 4.58 10.70
N PHE A 383 -2.71 4.09 9.46
CA PHE A 383 -3.37 4.78 8.34
C PHE A 383 -4.86 5.05 8.61
N MET A 384 -5.57 4.11 9.25
CA MET A 384 -6.97 4.31 9.60
C MET A 384 -7.18 5.48 10.57
N ASP A 385 -6.28 5.68 11.53
CA ASP A 385 -6.33 6.83 12.44
C ASP A 385 -6.18 8.14 11.66
N ILE A 386 -5.26 8.20 10.69
CA ILE A 386 -5.09 9.37 9.82
C ILE A 386 -6.34 9.60 8.97
N LEU A 387 -6.90 8.55 8.38
CA LEU A 387 -8.09 8.63 7.52
C LEU A 387 -9.32 9.09 8.31
N ASP A 388 -9.53 8.55 9.52
CA ASP A 388 -10.64 8.92 10.39
C ASP A 388 -10.58 10.41 10.74
N HIS A 389 -9.40 10.94 11.11
CA HIS A 389 -9.22 12.37 11.39
C HIS A 389 -9.39 13.22 10.13
N ALA A 390 -8.77 12.80 9.03
CA ALA A 390 -8.89 13.54 7.77
C ALA A 390 -10.29 13.49 7.15
N SER A 391 -11.14 12.56 7.57
CA SER A 391 -12.53 12.43 7.10
C SER A 391 -13.52 13.26 7.94
N VAL A 392 -13.07 13.94 8.99
CA VAL A 392 -13.93 14.81 9.81
C VAL A 392 -14.49 15.93 8.94
N ASN A 393 -15.81 16.06 8.92
CA ASN A 393 -16.56 17.09 8.22
C ASN A 393 -17.69 17.61 9.14
N TYR A 394 -17.58 18.87 9.54
CA TYR A 394 -18.59 19.48 10.39
C TYR A 394 -19.76 20.06 9.58
N GLY A 395 -19.51 20.49 8.33
CA GLY A 395 -20.47 21.30 7.58
C GLY A 395 -20.66 22.69 8.21
N GLY A 396 -21.59 23.47 7.71
CA GLY A 396 -21.92 24.80 8.27
C GLY A 396 -21.14 25.96 7.66
N GLY A 397 -20.89 27.02 8.45
CA GLY A 397 -20.18 28.22 8.00
C GLY A 397 -18.66 28.07 7.98
N THR A 398 -17.94 29.16 7.70
CA THR A 398 -16.46 29.20 7.67
C THR A 398 -15.92 30.26 8.60
N GLU A 399 -15.26 29.89 9.69
CA GLU A 399 -14.65 30.77 10.69
C GLU A 399 -13.19 30.30 10.95
N PRO A 400 -12.17 30.82 10.24
CA PRO A 400 -10.79 30.36 10.34
C PRO A 400 -10.02 31.01 11.51
N TYR A 401 -10.53 32.12 12.11
CA TYR A 401 -9.74 32.96 13.00
C TYR A 401 -9.52 32.34 14.38
N GLU A 402 -10.54 31.71 14.98
CA GLU A 402 -10.39 31.01 16.27
C GLU A 402 -9.41 29.83 16.16
N PRO A 403 -9.52 28.92 15.14
CA PRO A 403 -8.53 27.86 14.92
C PRO A 403 -7.11 28.36 14.65
N LEU A 404 -6.96 29.48 13.90
CA LEU A 404 -5.66 30.13 13.68
C LEU A 404 -5.07 30.69 14.95
N GLU A 405 -5.88 31.36 15.79
CA GLU A 405 -5.45 31.83 17.11
C GLU A 405 -4.95 30.66 17.96
N LYS A 406 -5.67 29.54 17.91
CA LYS A 406 -5.29 28.33 18.65
C LYS A 406 -3.98 27.74 18.14
N ALA A 407 -3.78 27.70 16.83
CA ALA A 407 -2.51 27.28 16.22
C ALA A 407 -1.34 28.18 16.67
N MET A 408 -1.54 29.51 16.70
CA MET A 408 -0.55 30.45 17.20
C MET A 408 -0.24 30.26 18.70
N GLU A 409 -1.27 29.99 19.52
CA GLU A 409 -1.08 29.66 20.93
C GLU A 409 -0.21 28.41 21.12
N VAL A 410 -0.45 27.35 20.34
CA VAL A 410 0.36 26.13 20.38
C VAL A 410 1.82 26.45 20.07
N ILE A 411 2.09 27.26 19.03
CA ILE A 411 3.45 27.64 18.64
C ILE A 411 4.15 28.43 19.76
N LEU A 412 3.43 29.35 20.42
CA LEU A 412 3.99 30.21 21.45
C LEU A 412 4.21 29.48 22.78
N GLN A 413 3.36 28.53 23.12
CA GLN A 413 3.36 27.88 24.43
C GLN A 413 4.11 26.54 24.42
N ASN A 414 4.19 25.83 23.28
CA ASN A 414 4.80 24.52 23.19
C ASN A 414 6.19 24.62 22.54
N GLN A 415 7.22 24.25 23.29
CA GLN A 415 8.62 24.25 22.83
C GLN A 415 8.84 23.39 21.58
N ASP A 416 8.10 22.28 21.49
CA ASP A 416 8.21 21.32 20.37
C ASP A 416 7.64 21.89 19.06
N PHE A 417 6.80 22.91 19.14
CA PHE A 417 6.19 23.59 17.99
C PHE A 417 6.76 24.99 17.74
N LYS A 418 7.83 25.38 18.41
CA LYS A 418 8.38 26.74 18.41
C LYS A 418 8.75 27.30 17.01
N LYS A 419 8.93 26.46 16.01
CA LYS A 419 9.22 26.85 14.62
C LYS A 419 8.22 26.21 13.65
N ALA A 420 7.00 25.96 14.11
CA ALA A 420 6.00 25.33 13.26
C ALA A 420 5.54 26.27 12.15
N GLY A 421 5.43 25.70 10.95
CA GLY A 421 4.69 26.33 9.86
C GLY A 421 3.20 26.05 9.98
N ILE A 422 2.37 26.99 9.57
CA ILE A 422 0.92 26.85 9.50
C ILE A 422 0.52 26.73 8.04
N LEU A 423 -0.22 25.68 7.69
CA LEU A 423 -0.85 25.53 6.39
C LEU A 423 -2.35 25.57 6.56
N ILE A 424 -3.04 26.42 5.80
CA ILE A 424 -4.49 26.47 5.74
C ILE A 424 -4.99 26.05 4.36
N ILE A 425 -5.94 25.13 4.31
CA ILE A 425 -6.60 24.64 3.10
C ILE A 425 -8.06 25.03 3.19
N THR A 426 -8.56 25.90 2.30
CA THR A 426 -9.91 26.46 2.31
C THR A 426 -10.32 26.85 0.90
N ASP A 427 -11.59 27.12 0.64
CA ASP A 427 -12.04 27.77 -0.59
C ASP A 427 -12.03 29.32 -0.50
N GLY A 428 -11.70 29.84 0.67
CA GLY A 428 -11.58 31.28 0.92
C GLY A 428 -12.91 32.02 1.13
N GLU A 429 -14.02 31.28 1.27
CA GLU A 429 -15.35 31.87 1.48
C GLU A 429 -15.58 32.19 2.95
N PHE A 430 -14.89 33.18 3.50
CA PHE A 430 -15.05 33.68 4.88
C PHE A 430 -15.01 35.22 4.95
N PHE A 431 -15.42 35.76 6.09
CA PHE A 431 -15.52 37.21 6.31
C PHE A 431 -14.15 37.85 6.54
N GLU A 432 -14.13 39.20 6.52
CA GLU A 432 -12.93 39.98 6.81
C GLU A 432 -12.37 39.67 8.20
N PRO A 433 -11.03 39.60 8.34
CA PRO A 433 -10.42 39.32 9.63
C PRO A 433 -10.73 40.40 10.66
N PRO A 434 -11.15 40.04 11.90
CA PRO A 434 -11.37 40.98 12.98
C PRO A 434 -10.07 41.76 13.33
N GLU A 435 -10.17 43.03 13.66
CA GLU A 435 -9.00 43.83 14.10
C GLU A 435 -8.25 43.16 15.26
N THR A 436 -8.99 42.58 16.20
CA THR A 436 -8.42 41.88 17.36
C THR A 436 -7.57 40.66 16.94
N PHE A 437 -7.98 39.93 15.90
CA PHE A 437 -7.20 38.84 15.33
C PHE A 437 -5.92 39.37 14.66
N MET A 438 -6.01 40.44 13.86
CA MET A 438 -4.88 41.05 13.19
C MET A 438 -3.82 41.58 14.17
N GLU A 439 -4.25 42.20 15.29
CA GLU A 439 -3.31 42.62 16.34
C GLU A 439 -2.57 41.43 17.00
N LYS A 440 -3.28 40.33 17.25
CA LYS A 440 -2.66 39.11 17.78
C LYS A 440 -1.68 38.48 16.79
N LEU A 441 -2.06 38.47 15.53
CA LEU A 441 -1.22 37.93 14.45
C LEU A 441 0.06 38.75 14.29
N GLU A 442 -0.01 40.07 14.28
CA GLU A 442 1.18 40.94 14.19
C GLU A 442 2.14 40.71 15.35
N LYS A 443 1.62 40.57 16.57
CA LYS A 443 2.41 40.24 17.77
C LYS A 443 3.06 38.84 17.62
N ALA A 444 2.34 37.88 17.06
CA ALA A 444 2.84 36.55 16.86
C ALA A 444 3.93 36.49 15.75
N LYS A 445 3.76 37.28 14.69
CA LYS A 445 4.76 37.37 13.58
C LYS A 445 6.07 38.07 13.99
N GLN A 446 6.07 38.84 15.10
CA GLN A 446 7.33 39.36 15.68
C GLN A 446 8.22 38.24 16.24
N ASN A 447 7.67 37.04 16.45
CA ASN A 447 8.43 35.87 16.86
C ASN A 447 9.01 35.20 15.60
N PRO A 448 10.35 35.13 15.43
CA PRO A 448 10.94 34.56 14.24
C PRO A 448 10.57 33.08 14.14
N GLY A 449 9.86 32.71 13.07
CA GLY A 449 9.52 31.31 12.75
C GLY A 449 8.06 31.02 12.48
N ILE A 450 7.11 31.93 12.71
CA ILE A 450 5.72 31.71 12.29
C ILE A 450 5.56 32.07 10.82
N TYR A 451 5.31 31.05 10.00
CA TYR A 451 5.04 31.16 8.58
C TYR A 451 3.69 30.56 8.24
N ILE A 452 2.82 31.33 7.59
CA ILE A 452 1.46 30.91 7.25
C ILE A 452 1.37 30.79 5.72
N SER A 453 1.08 29.59 5.23
CA SER A 453 0.75 29.34 3.83
C SER A 453 -0.73 29.02 3.68
N GLY A 454 -1.32 29.45 2.56
CA GLY A 454 -2.70 29.17 2.23
C GLY A 454 -2.82 28.48 0.87
N ILE A 455 -3.65 27.44 0.82
CA ILE A 455 -4.11 26.81 -0.41
C ILE A 455 -5.60 27.10 -0.54
N CYS A 456 -5.96 27.84 -1.58
CA CYS A 456 -7.34 28.18 -1.88
C CYS A 456 -7.87 27.28 -2.99
N LEU A 457 -8.90 26.46 -2.70
CA LEU A 457 -9.48 25.49 -3.61
C LEU A 457 -10.71 26.05 -4.33
N GLY A 458 -10.64 26.17 -5.65
CA GLY A 458 -11.73 26.64 -6.50
C GLY A 458 -11.61 28.10 -6.92
N THR A 459 -12.34 28.44 -7.98
CA THR A 459 -12.43 29.80 -8.53
C THR A 459 -13.69 30.49 -8.00
N SER A 460 -13.72 30.90 -6.75
CA SER A 460 -14.82 31.73 -6.30
C SER A 460 -14.54 33.18 -6.68
N ASP A 461 -15.16 33.64 -7.76
CA ASP A 461 -15.10 35.06 -8.19
C ASP A 461 -15.88 36.01 -7.24
N TYR A 462 -16.58 35.49 -6.24
CA TYR A 462 -17.54 36.25 -5.43
C TYR A 462 -16.92 37.04 -4.28
N TYR A 463 -15.82 36.56 -3.66
CA TYR A 463 -15.18 37.18 -2.47
C TYR A 463 -13.76 37.68 -2.74
N GLY A 464 -13.48 38.10 -3.98
CA GLY A 464 -12.20 38.71 -4.33
C GLY A 464 -11.24 37.70 -4.98
N ARG A 465 -10.86 38.01 -6.21
CA ARG A 465 -9.96 37.18 -7.05
C ARG A 465 -8.75 36.68 -6.28
N ASN A 466 -8.52 35.38 -6.31
CA ASN A 466 -7.31 34.72 -5.85
C ASN A 466 -7.05 34.71 -4.33
N GLY A 467 -7.95 34.18 -3.54
CA GLY A 467 -7.72 33.92 -2.11
C GLY A 467 -8.03 35.11 -1.17
N GLY A 468 -8.79 36.11 -1.63
CA GLY A 468 -9.47 37.15 -0.84
C GLY A 468 -8.79 37.58 0.45
N TYR A 469 -9.48 37.46 1.55
CA TYR A 469 -8.99 37.83 2.89
C TYR A 469 -7.82 36.98 3.38
N LEU A 470 -7.62 35.74 2.83
CA LEU A 470 -6.48 34.89 3.18
C LEU A 470 -5.14 35.60 2.92
N ARG A 471 -5.07 36.43 1.85
CA ARG A 471 -3.86 37.21 1.51
C ARG A 471 -3.52 38.32 2.50
N GLN A 472 -4.46 38.72 3.36
CA GLN A 472 -4.19 39.75 4.35
C GLN A 472 -3.33 39.22 5.51
N PHE A 473 -3.38 37.92 5.76
CA PHE A 473 -2.70 37.34 6.91
C PHE A 473 -1.71 36.22 6.56
N ALA A 474 -1.86 35.54 5.43
CA ALA A 474 -0.92 34.51 5.01
C ALA A 474 0.31 35.10 4.29
N ASN A 475 1.47 34.47 4.47
CA ASN A 475 2.72 34.86 3.81
C ASN A 475 2.72 34.44 2.33
N THR A 476 2.15 33.30 2.03
CA THR A 476 1.99 32.78 0.66
C THR A 476 0.57 32.26 0.49
N VAL A 477 -0.07 32.59 -0.62
CA VAL A 477 -1.39 32.06 -0.99
C VAL A 477 -1.34 31.58 -2.41
N VAL A 478 -1.72 30.35 -2.61
CA VAL A 478 -1.82 29.69 -3.92
C VAL A 478 -3.28 29.32 -4.15
N SER A 479 -3.79 29.60 -5.36
CA SER A 479 -5.16 29.26 -5.75
C SER A 479 -5.11 28.09 -6.75
N VAL A 480 -5.83 27.04 -6.43
CA VAL A 480 -6.02 25.85 -7.27
C VAL A 480 -7.37 26.00 -7.98
N GLY A 481 -7.34 26.33 -9.28
CA GLY A 481 -8.56 26.71 -10.02
C GLY A 481 -9.41 25.53 -10.43
N ASP A 482 -8.93 24.70 -11.33
CA ASP A 482 -9.68 23.55 -11.85
C ASP A 482 -9.12 22.25 -11.27
N ILE A 483 -9.90 21.61 -10.43
CA ILE A 483 -9.52 20.39 -9.70
C ILE A 483 -9.20 19.23 -10.66
N TYR A 484 -9.68 19.30 -11.90
CA TYR A 484 -9.48 18.27 -12.93
C TYR A 484 -8.27 18.49 -13.84
N SER A 485 -7.63 19.67 -13.82
CA SER A 485 -6.41 19.93 -14.58
C SER A 485 -5.16 19.53 -13.78
N SER A 486 -4.69 18.29 -13.95
CA SER A 486 -3.72 17.65 -13.08
C SER A 486 -2.32 18.30 -13.04
N TYR A 487 -1.83 18.93 -14.12
CA TYR A 487 -0.44 19.40 -14.19
C TYR A 487 -0.21 20.81 -13.63
N GLU A 488 -1.12 21.74 -13.88
CA GLU A 488 -1.01 23.12 -13.37
C GLU A 488 -1.23 23.20 -11.86
N ASN A 489 -2.16 22.38 -11.34
CA ASN A 489 -2.46 22.31 -9.91
C ASN A 489 -1.30 21.77 -9.08
N ASP A 490 -0.54 20.80 -9.61
CA ASP A 490 0.59 20.18 -8.90
C ASP A 490 1.71 21.22 -8.65
N GLU A 491 2.00 22.09 -9.62
CA GLU A 491 3.02 23.13 -9.49
C GLU A 491 2.59 24.22 -8.48
N ASP A 492 1.31 24.56 -8.46
CA ASP A 492 0.78 25.59 -7.58
C ASP A 492 0.70 25.11 -6.13
N ILE A 493 0.23 23.88 -5.89
CA ILE A 493 0.28 23.25 -4.57
C ILE A 493 1.73 23.16 -4.08
N GLY A 494 2.64 22.78 -4.95
CA GLY A 494 4.07 22.75 -4.65
C GLY A 494 4.63 24.08 -4.17
N LYS A 495 4.27 25.20 -4.81
CA LYS A 495 4.67 26.55 -4.37
C LYS A 495 4.21 26.88 -2.95
N ALA A 496 2.99 26.47 -2.57
CA ALA A 496 2.48 26.70 -1.20
C ALA A 496 3.28 25.90 -0.15
N LEU A 497 3.69 24.68 -0.53
CA LEU A 497 4.40 23.76 0.35
C LEU A 497 5.91 24.06 0.46
N LYS A 498 6.50 24.75 -0.52
CA LYS A 498 7.96 24.97 -0.66
C LYS A 498 8.64 25.48 0.61
N ASN A 499 7.97 26.34 1.37
CA ASN A 499 8.50 26.94 2.59
C ASN A 499 8.12 26.19 3.87
N LEU A 500 7.30 25.14 3.76
CA LEU A 500 6.79 24.37 4.88
C LEU A 500 7.34 22.94 4.94
N ILE A 501 7.67 22.36 3.79
CA ILE A 501 8.21 21.03 3.61
C ILE A 501 9.65 21.08 3.12
#